data_57376b67667bcdfa911c8ad654cde288
#
_entry.id   57376b67667bcdfa911c8ad654cde288
#
_cell.length_a   1.000
_cell.length_b   1.000
_cell.length_c   1.000
_cell.angle_alpha   90.00
_cell.angle_beta   90.00
_cell.angle_gamma   90.00
#
_symmetry.space_group_name_H-M   'P 1'
#
loop_
_entity.id
_entity.type
_entity.pdbx_description
1 polymer ?
#
loop_
_entity_poly.entity_id
_entity_poly.type
_entity_poly.pdbx_seq_one_letter_code
_entity_poly.pdbx_strand_id
1 'polypeptide(L)'
;MRVHLLALSLVLPFSTLAQSPPVPSKPEVVQYHATIDTVKYVFGVASPVARLKPGNILDANSLDCFGNALQKPGDTFALVKGDNPLTGPFYIEGAEPGDTLVVHILDLQVDGKQGVGTFSPGFGAINATHYTPMLEKEALPEKIWFYPIDHADRTATFQALDSNYKVKIPLHPFLGCIGVAPANGEARSSIVPAEFGGNMDAPEVSAGNTLYLPVNVSGALFYFGDGHAAMGDGEIAGSAIEVPMRARLQFDLVKGKRTGWPRFENEKEIMAAGIYRPVDDAVRIAFTELVAWIHASYGLSELDAYELLSKVGKIHLTEMVDPNYVVVASVEKKFLPPKK
;
A
#
# COMPACT_ATOMS: atom_id res chain seq x y z
N MET A 1 19.57 57.36 70.00
CA MET A 1 18.32 57.17 69.24
C MET A 1 18.68 56.62 67.90
N ARG A 2 18.43 55.34 67.62
CA ARG A 2 18.60 54.71 66.30
C ARG A 2 17.21 54.45 65.74
N VAL A 3 16.92 55.09 64.62
CA VAL A 3 15.67 54.94 63.91
C VAL A 3 15.82 53.76 62.91
N HIS A 4 15.00 52.74 63.09
CA HIS A 4 14.92 51.62 62.13
C HIS A 4 13.84 51.93 61.10
N LEU A 5 14.23 52.07 59.86
CA LEU A 5 13.29 52.06 58.72
C LEU A 5 12.96 50.62 58.38
N LEU A 6 11.67 50.24 58.41
CA LEU A 6 11.12 49.03 57.90
C LEU A 6 10.79 49.29 56.40
N ALA A 7 11.43 48.55 55.49
CA ALA A 7 11.05 48.52 54.07
C ALA A 7 9.98 47.43 53.85
N LEU A 8 8.80 47.83 53.43
CA LEU A 8 7.69 46.98 53.13
C LEU A 8 7.80 46.54 51.61
N SER A 9 8.17 45.29 51.35
CA SER A 9 8.25 44.75 50.02
C SER A 9 6.87 44.29 49.54
N LEU A 10 6.30 44.96 48.56
CA LEU A 10 5.04 44.57 47.92
C LEU A 10 5.33 43.48 46.87
N VAL A 11 4.91 42.24 47.14
CA VAL A 11 4.97 41.12 46.20
C VAL A 11 3.65 41.11 45.41
N LEU A 12 3.69 41.52 44.16
CA LEU A 12 2.57 41.38 43.24
C LEU A 12 2.51 39.94 42.73
N PRO A 13 1.35 39.27 42.71
CA PRO A 13 1.23 37.94 42.12
C PRO A 13 1.26 38.03 40.60
N PHE A 14 2.25 37.41 40.00
CA PHE A 14 2.25 37.13 38.54
C PHE A 14 1.19 36.09 38.23
N SER A 15 0.05 36.51 37.66
CA SER A 15 -0.92 35.60 37.13
C SER A 15 -0.41 35.11 35.76
N THR A 16 0.10 33.88 35.70
CA THR A 16 0.39 33.21 34.44
C THR A 16 -0.94 32.85 33.77
N LEU A 17 -1.28 33.58 32.73
CA LEU A 17 -2.37 33.18 31.80
C LEU A 17 -1.98 31.84 31.19
N ALA A 18 -2.64 30.77 31.62
CA ALA A 18 -2.54 29.47 30.97
C ALA A 18 -3.05 29.64 29.52
N GLN A 19 -2.15 29.57 28.57
CA GLN A 19 -2.53 29.51 27.15
C GLN A 19 -3.31 28.21 26.96
N SER A 20 -4.55 28.33 26.43
CA SER A 20 -5.32 27.18 26.00
C SER A 20 -4.52 26.40 24.96
N PRO A 21 -4.51 25.05 25.01
CA PRO A 21 -3.84 24.25 23.99
C PRO A 21 -4.37 24.66 22.61
N PRO A 22 -3.49 24.74 21.59
CA PRO A 22 -3.90 25.10 20.23
C PRO A 22 -4.97 24.12 19.75
N VAL A 23 -6.08 24.66 19.26
CA VAL A 23 -7.11 23.87 18.59
C VAL A 23 -6.45 23.17 17.40
N PRO A 24 -6.56 21.83 17.26
CA PRO A 24 -5.98 21.14 16.11
C PRO A 24 -6.49 21.79 14.82
N SER A 25 -5.59 22.30 14.01
CA SER A 25 -5.94 22.82 12.68
C SER A 25 -6.49 21.65 11.84
N LYS A 26 -7.50 21.92 11.00
CA LYS A 26 -7.94 20.91 10.03
C LYS A 26 -6.74 20.45 9.21
N PRO A 27 -6.64 19.13 8.89
CA PRO A 27 -5.61 18.62 7.99
C PRO A 27 -5.60 19.41 6.68
N GLU A 28 -4.43 19.84 6.24
CA GLU A 28 -4.26 20.44 4.92
C GLU A 28 -4.43 19.34 3.87
N VAL A 29 -5.19 19.63 2.81
CA VAL A 29 -5.36 18.74 1.67
C VAL A 29 -4.47 19.20 0.53
N VAL A 30 -3.50 18.39 0.16
CA VAL A 30 -2.64 18.61 -1.01
C VAL A 30 -3.23 17.82 -2.17
N GLN A 31 -3.61 18.54 -3.23
CA GLN A 31 -4.14 17.93 -4.45
C GLN A 31 -3.04 17.73 -5.47
N TYR A 32 -3.02 16.58 -6.13
CA TYR A 32 -2.12 16.31 -7.25
C TYR A 32 -2.85 15.53 -8.34
N HIS A 33 -2.58 15.87 -9.60
CA HIS A 33 -3.14 15.19 -10.76
C HIS A 33 -2.04 14.59 -11.61
N ALA A 34 -1.94 13.26 -11.59
CA ALA A 34 -1.01 12.50 -12.42
C ALA A 34 -1.54 12.36 -13.84
N THR A 35 -0.61 12.44 -14.80
CA THR A 35 -0.82 12.18 -16.22
C THR A 35 0.25 11.24 -16.74
N ILE A 36 0.06 10.67 -17.92
CA ILE A 36 1.04 9.78 -18.55
C ILE A 36 2.44 10.41 -18.74
N ASP A 37 2.54 11.73 -18.72
CA ASP A 37 3.82 12.45 -18.87
C ASP A 37 4.48 12.74 -17.51
N THR A 38 3.77 12.58 -16.40
CA THR A 38 4.29 12.88 -15.05
C THR A 38 4.57 11.64 -14.20
N VAL A 39 4.04 10.49 -14.56
CA VAL A 39 4.23 9.22 -13.85
C VAL A 39 5.66 8.70 -13.94
N LYS A 40 5.99 7.77 -13.07
CA LYS A 40 7.26 7.05 -13.02
C LYS A 40 7.01 5.55 -13.19
N TYR A 41 8.03 4.82 -13.63
CA TYR A 41 7.99 3.36 -13.79
C TYR A 41 9.01 2.65 -12.89
N VAL A 42 9.53 3.40 -11.91
CA VAL A 42 10.48 2.90 -10.92
C VAL A 42 10.20 3.52 -9.55
N PHE A 43 10.37 2.75 -8.49
CA PHE A 43 10.59 3.25 -7.15
C PHE A 43 12.06 3.64 -7.03
N GLY A 44 12.37 4.87 -6.67
CA GLY A 44 13.74 5.36 -6.60
C GLY A 44 13.84 6.81 -6.13
N VAL A 45 15.05 7.32 -6.10
CA VAL A 45 15.29 8.73 -5.76
C VAL A 45 15.03 9.59 -7.00
N ALA A 46 14.03 10.48 -6.91
CA ALA A 46 13.69 11.45 -7.95
C ALA A 46 13.22 12.77 -7.33
N SER A 47 13.16 13.83 -8.14
CA SER A 47 12.61 15.11 -7.69
C SER A 47 11.13 14.94 -7.29
N PRO A 48 10.75 15.35 -6.07
CA PRO A 48 9.38 15.19 -5.61
C PRO A 48 8.40 16.09 -6.36
N VAL A 49 7.22 15.55 -6.64
CA VAL A 49 6.14 16.30 -7.30
C VAL A 49 5.38 17.21 -6.32
N ALA A 50 5.39 16.88 -5.05
CA ALA A 50 4.88 17.70 -3.96
C ALA A 50 5.54 17.32 -2.62
N ARG A 51 5.37 18.20 -1.62
CA ARG A 51 5.84 17.99 -0.24
C ARG A 51 4.64 17.95 0.69
N LEU A 52 4.66 17.00 1.63
CA LEU A 52 3.58 16.73 2.58
C LEU A 52 4.14 16.77 4.00
N LYS A 53 3.45 17.40 4.91
CA LYS A 53 3.75 17.33 6.35
C LYS A 53 3.00 16.15 6.97
N PRO A 54 3.51 15.55 8.04
CA PRO A 54 2.71 14.66 8.87
C PRO A 54 1.37 15.29 9.23
N GLY A 55 0.28 14.53 9.11
CA GLY A 55 -1.09 15.01 9.25
C GLY A 55 -1.73 15.54 7.97
N ASN A 56 -0.98 15.89 6.91
CA ASN A 56 -1.55 16.29 5.63
C ASN A 56 -2.28 15.12 4.95
N ILE A 57 -3.30 15.45 4.16
CA ILE A 57 -4.02 14.51 3.30
C ILE A 57 -3.59 14.77 1.85
N LEU A 58 -3.12 13.74 1.18
CA LEU A 58 -2.96 13.73 -0.27
C LEU A 58 -4.28 13.31 -0.91
N ASP A 59 -4.78 14.08 -1.86
CA ASP A 59 -5.92 13.74 -2.72
C ASP A 59 -5.40 13.71 -4.17
N ALA A 60 -5.15 12.52 -4.71
CA ALA A 60 -4.51 12.35 -6.00
C ALA A 60 -5.08 11.15 -6.76
N ASN A 61 -4.87 11.14 -8.09
CA ASN A 61 -5.23 10.02 -8.94
C ASN A 61 -4.02 9.16 -9.30
N SER A 62 -4.28 7.90 -9.66
CA SER A 62 -3.38 7.07 -10.46
C SER A 62 -4.01 6.80 -11.84
N LEU A 63 -3.18 6.40 -12.78
CA LEU A 63 -3.60 5.72 -13.99
C LEU A 63 -3.76 4.22 -13.68
N ASP A 64 -4.43 3.45 -14.57
CA ASP A 64 -4.40 1.99 -14.50
C ASP A 64 -2.98 1.47 -14.82
N CYS A 65 -2.73 0.16 -14.63
CA CYS A 65 -1.42 -0.43 -14.83
C CYS A 65 -0.90 -0.29 -16.28
N PHE A 66 -1.78 -0.05 -17.26
CA PHE A 66 -1.43 0.18 -18.67
C PHE A 66 -1.34 1.67 -19.04
N GLY A 67 -1.40 2.58 -18.08
CA GLY A 67 -1.37 4.04 -18.32
C GLY A 67 -2.62 4.56 -19.01
N ASN A 68 -3.76 3.92 -18.80
CA ASN A 68 -5.05 4.19 -19.46
C ASN A 68 -4.98 4.02 -20.99
N ALA A 69 -4.08 3.18 -21.51
CA ALA A 69 -3.89 3.03 -22.94
C ALA A 69 -4.93 2.09 -23.59
N LEU A 70 -5.46 1.12 -22.82
CA LEU A 70 -6.41 0.12 -23.32
C LEU A 70 -7.83 0.55 -22.99
N GLN A 71 -8.59 1.04 -24.00
CA GLN A 71 -9.89 1.68 -23.78
C GLN A 71 -11.05 0.97 -24.47
N LYS A 72 -10.80 0.15 -25.49
CA LYS A 72 -11.84 -0.47 -26.29
C LYS A 72 -11.36 -1.76 -26.97
N PRO A 73 -12.27 -2.66 -27.34
CA PRO A 73 -11.94 -3.81 -28.16
C PRO A 73 -11.17 -3.41 -29.43
N GLY A 74 -10.07 -4.13 -29.68
CA GLY A 74 -9.14 -3.85 -30.78
C GLY A 74 -7.89 -3.05 -30.37
N ASP A 75 -7.86 -2.47 -29.17
CA ASP A 75 -6.63 -1.93 -28.61
C ASP A 75 -5.65 -3.09 -28.31
N THR A 76 -4.35 -2.81 -28.41
CA THR A 76 -3.28 -3.78 -28.20
C THR A 76 -2.20 -3.21 -27.30
N PHE A 77 -1.35 -4.06 -26.73
CA PHE A 77 -0.21 -3.65 -25.91
C PHE A 77 0.78 -2.71 -26.59
N ALA A 78 0.74 -2.60 -27.94
CA ALA A 78 1.56 -1.61 -28.65
C ALA A 78 1.24 -0.15 -28.27
N LEU A 79 0.09 0.11 -27.64
CA LEU A 79 -0.30 1.41 -27.12
C LEU A 79 0.27 1.71 -25.72
N VAL A 80 0.70 0.68 -25.00
CA VAL A 80 1.17 0.79 -23.61
C VAL A 80 2.61 1.30 -23.60
N LYS A 81 2.88 2.38 -22.87
CA LYS A 81 4.22 2.98 -22.78
C LYS A 81 5.13 2.27 -21.76
N GLY A 82 4.54 1.59 -20.81
CA GLY A 82 5.22 0.84 -19.74
C GLY A 82 4.20 0.38 -18.72
N ASP A 83 4.57 -0.61 -17.93
CA ASP A 83 3.68 -1.24 -16.96
C ASP A 83 3.75 -0.54 -15.59
N ASN A 84 2.61 -0.50 -14.90
CA ASN A 84 2.43 0.02 -13.55
C ASN A 84 2.99 1.44 -13.36
N PRO A 85 2.41 2.47 -14.04
CA PRO A 85 2.81 3.85 -13.87
C PRO A 85 2.50 4.34 -12.44
N LEU A 86 3.53 4.90 -11.78
CA LEU A 86 3.47 5.38 -10.41
C LEU A 86 3.22 6.88 -10.34
N THR A 87 2.28 7.29 -9.52
CA THR A 87 2.05 8.68 -9.10
C THR A 87 3.03 9.03 -7.98
N GLY A 88 3.81 10.10 -8.15
CA GLY A 88 4.83 10.52 -7.19
C GLY A 88 6.19 10.85 -7.85
N PRO A 89 7.29 10.96 -7.05
CA PRO A 89 7.33 10.79 -5.60
C PRO A 89 6.80 12.00 -4.82
N PHE A 90 6.24 11.71 -3.66
CA PHE A 90 5.87 12.72 -2.67
C PHE A 90 6.91 12.73 -1.55
N TYR A 91 7.42 13.93 -1.22
CA TYR A 91 8.37 14.09 -0.13
C TYR A 91 7.63 14.29 1.19
N ILE A 92 7.86 13.44 2.18
CA ILE A 92 7.26 13.55 3.51
C ILE A 92 8.23 14.31 4.42
N GLU A 93 7.82 15.50 4.86
CA GLU A 93 8.66 16.37 5.69
C GLU A 93 8.99 15.71 7.03
N GLY A 94 10.26 15.73 7.41
CA GLY A 94 10.75 15.15 8.64
C GLY A 94 10.94 13.63 8.62
N ALA A 95 10.62 12.93 7.52
CA ALA A 95 10.94 11.52 7.36
C ALA A 95 12.44 11.32 7.13
N GLU A 96 13.08 10.48 7.95
CA GLU A 96 14.51 10.18 7.87
C GLU A 96 14.76 8.67 7.86
N PRO A 97 15.86 8.20 7.28
CA PRO A 97 16.23 6.79 7.33
C PRO A 97 16.20 6.24 8.77
N GLY A 98 15.53 5.12 8.96
CA GLY A 98 15.33 4.53 10.28
C GLY A 98 13.98 4.84 10.94
N ASP A 99 13.16 5.68 10.32
CA ASP A 99 11.77 5.89 10.69
C ASP A 99 10.84 4.87 10.02
N THR A 100 9.58 4.88 10.42
CA THR A 100 8.48 4.24 9.69
C THR A 100 7.53 5.30 9.17
N LEU A 101 7.24 5.27 7.87
CA LEU A 101 6.15 6.04 7.28
C LEU A 101 4.83 5.33 7.56
N VAL A 102 3.86 6.09 8.07
CA VAL A 102 2.49 5.62 8.32
C VAL A 102 1.58 6.23 7.27
N VAL A 103 0.85 5.39 6.55
CA VAL A 103 -0.08 5.82 5.50
C VAL A 103 -1.49 5.33 5.88
N HIS A 104 -2.36 6.26 6.25
CA HIS A 104 -3.77 5.97 6.49
C HIS A 104 -4.52 6.07 5.17
N ILE A 105 -5.11 4.99 4.72
CA ILE A 105 -5.88 4.91 3.48
C ILE A 105 -7.31 5.34 3.81
N LEU A 106 -7.61 6.62 3.57
CA LEU A 106 -8.89 7.22 3.96
C LEU A 106 -10.01 6.87 2.99
N ASP A 107 -9.70 6.86 1.68
CA ASP A 107 -10.67 6.56 0.63
C ASP A 107 -9.98 6.14 -0.66
N LEU A 108 -10.58 5.19 -1.37
CA LEU A 108 -10.17 4.75 -2.70
C LEU A 108 -11.42 4.66 -3.59
N GLN A 109 -11.42 5.40 -4.66
CA GLN A 109 -12.53 5.44 -5.62
C GLN A 109 -12.05 4.99 -6.99
N VAL A 110 -12.71 3.98 -7.54
CA VAL A 110 -12.53 3.60 -8.94
C VAL A 110 -12.93 4.78 -9.82
N ASP A 111 -12.02 5.23 -10.67
CA ASP A 111 -12.28 6.28 -11.66
C ASP A 111 -12.49 5.65 -13.04
N GLY A 112 -13.52 6.14 -13.77
CA GLY A 112 -13.86 5.58 -15.07
C GLY A 112 -15.05 4.61 -15.06
N LYS A 113 -15.44 4.17 -16.27
CA LYS A 113 -16.65 3.36 -16.51
C LYS A 113 -16.35 1.89 -16.81
N GLN A 114 -15.08 1.55 -16.91
CA GLN A 114 -14.64 0.18 -17.18
C GLN A 114 -13.28 -0.07 -16.55
N GLY A 115 -13.02 -1.34 -16.23
CA GLY A 115 -11.70 -1.85 -15.93
C GLY A 115 -11.19 -2.73 -17.07
N VAL A 116 -9.91 -3.07 -17.01
CA VAL A 116 -9.21 -3.90 -17.99
C VAL A 116 -8.59 -5.10 -17.26
N GLY A 117 -8.68 -6.28 -17.85
CA GLY A 117 -7.91 -7.44 -17.43
C GLY A 117 -7.24 -8.05 -18.64
N THR A 118 -6.09 -8.64 -18.47
CA THR A 118 -5.30 -9.16 -19.58
C THR A 118 -4.77 -10.55 -19.28
N PHE A 119 -4.45 -11.26 -20.33
CA PHE A 119 -3.60 -12.44 -20.30
C PHE A 119 -2.49 -12.26 -21.33
N SER A 120 -1.25 -12.37 -20.89
CA SER A 120 -0.05 -12.35 -21.72
C SER A 120 0.64 -13.70 -21.68
N PRO A 121 0.96 -14.31 -22.85
CA PRO A 121 1.68 -15.57 -22.89
C PRO A 121 3.01 -15.51 -22.14
N GLY A 122 3.26 -16.48 -21.27
CA GLY A 122 4.48 -16.54 -20.46
C GLY A 122 4.43 -15.73 -19.17
N PHE A 123 3.34 -15.00 -18.92
CA PHE A 123 3.06 -14.32 -17.65
C PHE A 123 1.82 -14.94 -16.98
N GLY A 124 1.84 -15.07 -15.65
CA GLY A 124 0.77 -15.71 -14.89
C GLY A 124 1.23 -16.93 -14.10
N ALA A 125 0.47 -17.29 -13.08
CA ALA A 125 0.82 -18.32 -12.09
C ALA A 125 0.81 -19.76 -12.64
N ILE A 126 0.00 -20.03 -13.65
CA ILE A 126 -0.19 -21.38 -14.18
C ILE A 126 0.66 -21.70 -15.42
N ASN A 127 1.72 -20.93 -15.63
CA ASN A 127 2.73 -21.27 -16.62
C ASN A 127 3.44 -22.60 -16.23
N ALA A 128 3.80 -23.40 -17.23
CA ALA A 128 4.49 -24.66 -17.00
C ALA A 128 5.83 -24.46 -16.27
N THR A 129 6.07 -25.30 -15.27
CA THR A 129 7.36 -25.46 -14.62
C THR A 129 7.91 -26.86 -14.91
N HIS A 130 9.11 -27.17 -14.42
CA HIS A 130 9.67 -28.51 -14.54
C HIS A 130 8.75 -29.62 -13.96
N TYR A 131 7.97 -29.31 -12.92
CA TYR A 131 7.12 -30.26 -12.20
C TYR A 131 5.63 -30.13 -12.51
N THR A 132 5.20 -29.01 -13.09
CA THR A 132 3.80 -28.74 -13.38
C THR A 132 3.60 -28.41 -14.84
N PRO A 133 2.72 -29.15 -15.56
CA PRO A 133 2.41 -28.83 -16.95
C PRO A 133 1.64 -27.50 -17.02
N MET A 134 1.68 -26.88 -18.19
CA MET A 134 0.77 -25.80 -18.50
C MET A 134 -0.68 -26.29 -18.42
N LEU A 135 -1.61 -25.36 -18.17
CA LEU A 135 -3.05 -25.62 -18.24
C LEU A 135 -3.46 -26.16 -19.62
N GLU A 136 -2.88 -25.58 -20.66
CA GLU A 136 -3.06 -26.01 -22.05
C GLU A 136 -1.73 -26.51 -22.61
N LYS A 137 -1.81 -27.47 -23.56
CA LYS A 137 -0.61 -28.00 -24.26
C LYS A 137 0.00 -26.99 -25.22
N GLU A 138 -0.85 -26.13 -25.79
CA GLU A 138 -0.45 -25.04 -26.66
C GLU A 138 -0.44 -23.72 -25.87
N ALA A 139 0.42 -22.78 -26.27
CA ALA A 139 0.46 -21.46 -25.66
C ALA A 139 -0.89 -20.76 -25.88
N LEU A 140 -1.50 -20.29 -24.79
CA LEU A 140 -2.71 -19.49 -24.88
C LEU A 140 -2.39 -18.14 -25.55
N PRO A 141 -3.27 -17.63 -26.42
CA PRO A 141 -3.06 -16.34 -27.07
C PRO A 141 -3.26 -15.18 -26.12
N GLU A 142 -2.56 -14.06 -26.38
CA GLU A 142 -2.82 -12.79 -25.72
C GLU A 142 -4.30 -12.42 -25.81
N LYS A 143 -4.89 -11.99 -24.69
CA LYS A 143 -6.30 -11.59 -24.60
C LYS A 143 -6.45 -10.37 -23.68
N ILE A 144 -7.45 -9.54 -24.02
CA ILE A 144 -7.83 -8.37 -23.24
C ILE A 144 -9.33 -8.46 -22.97
N TRP A 145 -9.72 -8.30 -21.71
CA TRP A 145 -11.10 -8.19 -21.26
C TRP A 145 -11.38 -6.76 -20.81
N PHE A 146 -12.57 -6.27 -21.14
CA PHE A 146 -13.08 -5.01 -20.64
C PHE A 146 -14.24 -5.29 -19.69
N TYR A 147 -14.18 -4.72 -18.49
CA TYR A 147 -15.12 -4.94 -17.39
C TYR A 147 -15.95 -3.68 -17.20
N PRO A 148 -17.19 -3.57 -17.70
CA PRO A 148 -18.07 -2.45 -17.39
C PRO A 148 -18.23 -2.31 -15.87
N ILE A 149 -18.04 -1.09 -15.36
CA ILE A 149 -18.17 -0.75 -13.94
C ILE A 149 -19.54 -0.14 -13.70
N ASP A 150 -20.27 -0.71 -12.75
CA ASP A 150 -21.50 -0.15 -12.19
C ASP A 150 -21.19 0.46 -10.82
N HIS A 151 -21.03 1.78 -10.77
CA HIS A 151 -20.72 2.51 -9.55
C HIS A 151 -21.88 2.48 -8.53
N ALA A 152 -23.13 2.40 -8.99
CA ALA A 152 -24.30 2.37 -8.13
C ALA A 152 -24.42 1.04 -7.40
N ASP A 153 -24.28 -0.06 -8.14
CA ASP A 153 -24.30 -1.42 -7.59
C ASP A 153 -22.95 -1.86 -7.01
N ARG A 154 -21.89 -1.06 -7.19
CA ARG A 154 -20.49 -1.39 -6.81
C ARG A 154 -20.06 -2.75 -7.36
N THR A 155 -20.23 -2.95 -8.67
CA THR A 155 -19.84 -4.18 -9.36
C THR A 155 -19.11 -3.91 -10.67
N ALA A 156 -18.23 -4.85 -11.05
CA ALA A 156 -17.68 -4.98 -12.40
C ALA A 156 -18.31 -6.17 -13.08
N THR A 157 -18.56 -6.10 -14.39
CA THR A 157 -19.13 -7.22 -15.15
C THR A 157 -18.06 -7.96 -15.91
N PHE A 158 -17.77 -9.21 -15.53
CA PHE A 158 -17.03 -10.15 -16.36
C PHE A 158 -17.93 -10.65 -17.48
N GLN A 159 -17.40 -10.72 -18.69
CA GLN A 159 -18.00 -11.39 -19.83
C GLN A 159 -16.98 -12.31 -20.49
N ALA A 160 -17.34 -13.60 -20.63
CA ALA A 160 -16.51 -14.55 -21.35
C ALA A 160 -16.37 -14.14 -22.83
N LEU A 161 -15.18 -14.36 -23.42
CA LEU A 161 -14.92 -14.02 -24.82
C LEU A 161 -15.61 -14.99 -25.79
N ASP A 162 -15.65 -16.28 -25.43
CA ASP A 162 -16.08 -17.35 -26.28
C ASP A 162 -17.50 -17.91 -25.96
N SER A 163 -18.24 -17.20 -25.08
CA SER A 163 -19.60 -17.57 -24.72
C SER A 163 -20.42 -16.35 -24.25
N ASN A 164 -21.73 -16.57 -24.07
CA ASN A 164 -22.62 -15.53 -23.55
C ASN A 164 -22.60 -15.44 -22.01
N TYR A 165 -21.68 -16.13 -21.33
CA TYR A 165 -21.61 -16.11 -19.88
C TYR A 165 -21.18 -14.73 -19.37
N LYS A 166 -21.94 -14.22 -18.40
CA LYS A 166 -21.67 -12.96 -17.70
C LYS A 166 -21.89 -13.16 -16.20
N VAL A 167 -21.07 -12.46 -15.41
CA VAL A 167 -21.24 -12.43 -13.95
C VAL A 167 -20.83 -11.07 -13.40
N LYS A 168 -21.55 -10.57 -12.39
CA LYS A 168 -21.18 -9.38 -11.64
C LYS A 168 -20.21 -9.75 -10.54
N ILE A 169 -19.08 -9.04 -10.48
CA ILE A 169 -18.02 -9.16 -9.48
C ILE A 169 -18.13 -7.95 -8.55
N PRO A 170 -18.30 -8.12 -7.24
CA PRO A 170 -18.31 -7.00 -6.29
C PRO A 170 -16.99 -6.23 -6.34
N LEU A 171 -17.04 -4.89 -6.26
CA LEU A 171 -15.85 -4.06 -6.17
C LEU A 171 -15.25 -4.13 -4.76
N HIS A 172 -13.96 -4.34 -4.71
CA HIS A 172 -13.12 -4.22 -3.53
C HIS A 172 -11.87 -3.41 -3.91
N PRO A 173 -11.97 -2.06 -4.01
CA PRO A 173 -10.88 -1.24 -4.52
C PRO A 173 -9.66 -1.23 -3.61
N PHE A 174 -8.47 -1.41 -4.18
CA PHE A 174 -7.19 -1.30 -3.48
C PHE A 174 -6.08 -0.85 -4.46
N LEU A 175 -4.90 -0.51 -3.93
CA LEU A 175 -3.72 -0.14 -4.72
C LEU A 175 -2.74 -1.31 -4.76
N GLY A 176 -2.41 -1.80 -5.94
CA GLY A 176 -1.39 -2.84 -6.15
C GLY A 176 0.00 -2.30 -5.85
N CYS A 177 0.35 -1.18 -6.47
CA CYS A 177 1.62 -0.49 -6.25
C CYS A 177 1.53 0.56 -5.16
N ILE A 178 2.30 0.41 -4.08
CA ILE A 178 2.46 1.44 -3.04
C ILE A 178 3.78 1.23 -2.32
N GLY A 179 4.59 2.30 -2.16
CA GLY A 179 5.89 2.14 -1.54
C GLY A 179 6.67 3.44 -1.43
N VAL A 180 7.90 3.30 -0.96
CA VAL A 180 8.88 4.39 -0.81
C VAL A 180 10.12 4.11 -1.64
N ALA A 181 11.01 5.09 -1.78
CA ALA A 181 12.28 4.85 -2.45
C ALA A 181 13.09 3.76 -1.71
N PRO A 182 13.70 2.79 -2.43
CA PRO A 182 14.58 1.80 -1.86
C PRO A 182 15.82 2.39 -1.19
N ALA A 183 16.50 1.59 -0.37
CA ALA A 183 17.77 1.96 0.25
C ALA A 183 18.93 2.06 -0.77
N ASN A 184 20.07 2.60 -0.32
CA ASN A 184 21.34 2.60 -1.05
C ASN A 184 21.32 3.28 -2.43
N GLY A 185 20.34 4.14 -2.72
CA GLY A 185 20.18 4.79 -4.01
C GLY A 185 19.75 3.85 -5.14
N GLU A 186 19.20 2.69 -4.80
CA GLU A 186 18.64 1.77 -5.78
C GLU A 186 17.41 2.35 -6.47
N ALA A 187 17.18 1.89 -7.70
CA ALA A 187 15.93 2.05 -8.42
C ALA A 187 15.37 0.67 -8.77
N ARG A 188 14.14 0.42 -8.38
CA ARG A 188 13.44 -0.84 -8.65
C ARG A 188 12.27 -0.59 -9.59
N SER A 189 12.11 -1.46 -10.59
CA SER A 189 10.93 -1.40 -11.48
C SER A 189 9.63 -1.35 -10.67
N SER A 190 8.63 -0.66 -11.17
CA SER A 190 7.31 -0.56 -10.55
C SER A 190 6.65 -1.91 -10.29
N ILE A 191 6.93 -2.92 -11.10
CA ILE A 191 6.41 -4.29 -10.96
C ILE A 191 7.15 -5.16 -9.91
N VAL A 192 8.14 -4.62 -9.18
CA VAL A 192 8.94 -5.41 -8.23
C VAL A 192 8.52 -5.06 -6.81
N PRO A 193 7.86 -5.97 -6.08
CA PRO A 193 7.64 -5.81 -4.66
C PRO A 193 8.89 -6.23 -3.87
N ALA A 194 9.15 -5.52 -2.75
CA ALA A 194 10.22 -5.83 -1.81
C ALA A 194 9.96 -5.18 -0.43
N GLU A 195 11.01 -5.08 0.41
CA GLU A 195 10.91 -4.50 1.76
C GLU A 195 10.42 -3.03 1.78
N PHE A 196 10.57 -2.29 0.69
CA PHE A 196 10.12 -0.90 0.55
C PHE A 196 8.62 -0.76 0.17
N GLY A 197 7.88 -1.85 0.01
CA GLY A 197 6.58 -1.96 -0.62
C GLY A 197 6.72 -2.40 -2.07
N GLY A 198 6.21 -1.63 -3.02
CA GLY A 198 6.27 -1.95 -4.45
C GLY A 198 4.95 -2.49 -4.96
N ASN A 199 4.98 -3.36 -5.96
CA ASN A 199 3.80 -4.05 -6.50
C ASN A 199 3.43 -5.23 -5.61
N MET A 200 2.76 -4.93 -4.49
CA MET A 200 2.42 -5.95 -3.52
C MET A 200 1.13 -6.70 -3.86
N ASP A 201 0.30 -6.10 -4.67
CA ASP A 201 -1.03 -6.60 -5.04
C ASP A 201 -1.78 -7.18 -3.85
N ALA A 202 -1.71 -6.42 -2.75
CA ALA A 202 -2.26 -6.80 -1.46
C ALA A 202 -3.60 -6.09 -1.22
N PRO A 203 -4.73 -6.84 -1.16
CA PRO A 203 -6.05 -6.26 -0.88
C PRO A 203 -6.12 -5.49 0.45
N GLU A 204 -5.15 -5.66 1.32
CA GLU A 204 -4.97 -4.88 2.56
C GLU A 204 -4.63 -3.41 2.29
N VAL A 205 -4.18 -3.06 1.09
CA VAL A 205 -3.97 -1.66 0.67
C VAL A 205 -5.30 -1.03 0.26
N SER A 206 -6.33 -1.20 1.07
CA SER A 206 -7.69 -0.71 0.85
C SER A 206 -8.12 0.33 1.88
N ALA A 207 -9.19 1.07 1.59
CA ALA A 207 -9.72 2.10 2.47
C ALA A 207 -10.09 1.54 3.87
N GLY A 208 -9.73 2.28 4.93
CA GLY A 208 -9.91 1.89 6.32
C GLY A 208 -8.71 1.14 6.93
N ASN A 209 -7.72 0.78 6.12
CA ASN A 209 -6.47 0.22 6.62
C ASN A 209 -5.37 1.30 6.77
N THR A 210 -4.43 1.02 7.63
CA THR A 210 -3.18 1.78 7.80
C THR A 210 -2.02 0.92 7.35
N LEU A 211 -1.18 1.48 6.48
CA LEU A 211 0.04 0.85 5.98
C LEU A 211 1.26 1.47 6.67
N TYR A 212 2.23 0.65 7.03
CA TYR A 212 3.50 1.03 7.61
C TYR A 212 4.64 0.61 6.68
N LEU A 213 5.46 1.56 6.26
CA LEU A 213 6.58 1.35 5.33
C LEU A 213 7.90 1.81 5.95
N PRO A 214 9.02 1.11 5.71
CA PRO A 214 10.33 1.52 6.19
C PRO A 214 10.82 2.77 5.45
N VAL A 215 11.27 3.81 6.16
CA VAL A 215 11.91 4.96 5.52
C VAL A 215 13.38 4.64 5.27
N ASN A 216 13.79 4.69 4.00
CA ASN A 216 15.14 4.36 3.56
C ASN A 216 15.96 5.57 3.16
N VAL A 217 15.31 6.67 2.73
CA VAL A 217 15.93 7.92 2.30
C VAL A 217 15.21 9.10 2.94
N SER A 218 15.89 10.26 3.04
CA SER A 218 15.27 11.48 3.55
C SER A 218 14.02 11.86 2.75
N GLY A 219 12.92 12.13 3.44
CA GLY A 219 11.63 12.40 2.83
C GLY A 219 10.86 11.17 2.37
N ALA A 220 11.34 9.96 2.66
CA ALA A 220 10.76 8.68 2.25
C ALA A 220 10.61 8.51 0.73
N LEU A 221 10.19 9.56 0.02
CA LEU A 221 9.86 9.58 -1.41
C LEU A 221 8.78 8.53 -1.72
N PHE A 222 7.56 8.84 -1.32
CA PHE A 222 6.40 7.96 -1.44
C PHE A 222 5.81 7.95 -2.84
N TYR A 223 5.41 6.75 -3.30
CA TYR A 223 4.76 6.51 -4.59
C TYR A 223 3.55 5.60 -4.41
N PHE A 224 2.58 5.73 -5.31
CA PHE A 224 1.48 4.78 -5.43
C PHE A 224 0.97 4.71 -6.88
N GLY A 225 0.23 3.65 -7.19
CA GLY A 225 -0.35 3.45 -8.53
C GLY A 225 -1.10 2.14 -8.61
N ASP A 226 -1.39 1.70 -9.83
CA ASP A 226 -1.90 0.36 -10.08
C ASP A 226 -3.17 0.06 -9.29
N GLY A 227 -4.25 0.73 -9.66
CA GLY A 227 -5.54 0.60 -8.99
C GLY A 227 -6.30 -0.64 -9.44
N HIS A 228 -6.68 -1.48 -8.49
CA HIS A 228 -7.46 -2.68 -8.71
C HIS A 228 -8.91 -2.47 -8.25
N ALA A 229 -9.87 -2.75 -9.11
CA ALA A 229 -11.30 -2.74 -8.75
C ALA A 229 -11.72 -4.02 -8.01
N ALA A 230 -11.12 -5.15 -8.37
CA ALA A 230 -11.23 -6.46 -7.71
C ALA A 230 -10.12 -7.38 -8.21
N MET A 231 -9.66 -8.28 -7.34
CA MET A 231 -8.65 -9.29 -7.64
C MET A 231 -8.91 -10.54 -6.80
N GLY A 232 -8.59 -11.71 -7.32
CA GLY A 232 -8.51 -12.95 -6.56
C GLY A 232 -7.09 -13.19 -6.03
N ASP A 233 -6.95 -13.99 -4.98
CA ASP A 233 -5.66 -14.33 -4.39
C ASP A 233 -4.67 -14.84 -5.45
N GLY A 234 -3.44 -14.34 -5.37
CA GLY A 234 -2.33 -14.70 -6.22
C GLY A 234 -2.28 -14.02 -7.56
N GLU A 235 -3.29 -13.21 -7.92
CA GLU A 235 -3.38 -12.54 -9.23
C GLU A 235 -3.07 -13.46 -10.41
N ILE A 236 -3.61 -14.67 -10.38
CA ILE A 236 -3.12 -15.83 -11.09
C ILE A 236 -3.06 -15.71 -12.62
N ALA A 237 -3.79 -14.78 -13.22
CA ALA A 237 -3.71 -14.50 -14.66
C ALA A 237 -2.68 -13.42 -15.02
N GLY A 238 -2.08 -12.74 -14.02
CA GLY A 238 -1.12 -11.66 -14.21
C GLY A 238 -1.76 -10.29 -14.40
N SER A 239 -3.04 -10.15 -14.08
CA SER A 239 -3.74 -8.88 -13.94
C SER A 239 -5.01 -9.05 -13.11
N ALA A 240 -5.36 -8.02 -12.37
CA ALA A 240 -6.63 -7.85 -11.70
C ALA A 240 -7.72 -7.30 -12.64
N ILE A 241 -8.73 -6.64 -12.11
CA ILE A 241 -9.56 -5.68 -12.87
C ILE A 241 -8.90 -4.31 -12.68
N GLU A 242 -8.04 -3.96 -13.64
CA GLU A 242 -7.22 -2.76 -13.63
C GLU A 242 -8.05 -1.51 -13.88
N VAL A 243 -7.89 -0.51 -13.05
CA VAL A 243 -8.65 0.75 -13.14
C VAL A 243 -7.80 1.95 -12.73
N PRO A 244 -8.03 3.12 -13.33
CA PRO A 244 -7.56 4.36 -12.73
C PRO A 244 -8.26 4.55 -11.37
N MET A 245 -7.53 5.09 -10.41
CA MET A 245 -7.99 5.24 -9.03
C MET A 245 -7.82 6.67 -8.53
N ARG A 246 -8.77 7.17 -7.76
CA ARG A 246 -8.58 8.35 -6.92
C ARG A 246 -8.35 7.91 -5.49
N ALA A 247 -7.24 8.35 -4.91
CA ALA A 247 -6.82 7.99 -3.56
C ALA A 247 -6.79 9.21 -2.64
N ARG A 248 -7.29 9.05 -1.41
CA ARG A 248 -7.11 10.00 -0.31
C ARG A 248 -6.32 9.32 0.79
N LEU A 249 -5.09 9.79 0.98
CA LEU A 249 -4.09 9.20 1.85
C LEU A 249 -3.63 10.24 2.88
N GLN A 250 -3.55 9.87 4.16
CA GLN A 250 -3.00 10.72 5.19
C GLN A 250 -1.70 10.14 5.71
N PHE A 251 -0.74 10.99 6.04
CA PHE A 251 0.62 10.56 6.40
C PHE A 251 0.97 10.94 7.82
N ASP A 252 1.65 9.99 8.52
CA ASP A 252 2.29 10.20 9.80
C ASP A 252 3.66 9.53 9.84
N LEU A 253 4.44 9.75 10.90
CA LEU A 253 5.76 9.18 11.10
C LEU A 253 5.91 8.56 12.48
N VAL A 254 6.49 7.35 12.52
CA VAL A 254 7.03 6.78 13.75
C VAL A 254 8.54 6.96 13.73
N LYS A 255 9.02 7.87 14.57
CA LYS A 255 10.43 8.27 14.60
C LYS A 255 11.32 7.21 15.26
N GLY A 256 12.47 6.92 14.63
CA GLY A 256 13.51 6.07 15.19
C GLY A 256 13.12 4.60 15.40
N LYS A 257 12.02 4.16 14.81
CA LYS A 257 11.56 2.76 14.84
C LYS A 257 11.20 2.33 13.43
N ARG A 258 12.10 1.61 12.77
CA ARG A 258 11.93 1.14 11.40
C ARG A 258 11.26 -0.24 11.40
N THR A 259 10.23 -0.43 10.57
CA THR A 259 9.71 -1.76 10.22
C THR A 259 10.70 -2.49 9.32
N GLY A 260 10.78 -3.82 9.40
CA GLY A 260 11.59 -4.63 8.48
C GLY A 260 10.92 -4.76 7.11
N TRP A 261 9.63 -4.98 7.14
CA TRP A 261 8.77 -5.22 5.99
C TRP A 261 7.47 -4.40 6.09
N PRO A 262 6.69 -4.27 5.00
CA PRO A 262 5.38 -3.62 5.06
C PRO A 262 4.46 -4.29 6.07
N ARG A 263 3.75 -3.47 6.85
CA ARG A 263 2.75 -3.91 7.82
C ARG A 263 1.43 -3.23 7.52
N PHE A 264 0.34 -3.91 7.87
CA PHE A 264 -1.01 -3.35 7.75
C PHE A 264 -1.74 -3.48 9.08
N GLU A 265 -2.60 -2.52 9.37
CA GLU A 265 -3.43 -2.53 10.56
C GLU A 265 -4.81 -1.96 10.26
N ASN A 266 -5.85 -2.59 10.79
CA ASN A 266 -7.20 -2.05 10.84
C ASN A 266 -7.80 -2.22 12.25
N GLU A 267 -9.08 -1.96 12.41
CA GLU A 267 -9.74 -2.12 13.71
C GLU A 267 -9.67 -3.55 14.27
N LYS A 268 -9.65 -4.55 13.41
CA LYS A 268 -9.78 -5.97 13.76
C LYS A 268 -8.46 -6.73 13.82
N GLU A 269 -7.53 -6.42 12.91
CA GLU A 269 -6.34 -7.24 12.67
C GLU A 269 -5.08 -6.40 12.59
N ILE A 270 -3.94 -7.03 12.90
CA ILE A 270 -2.61 -6.60 12.49
C ILE A 270 -2.06 -7.64 11.51
N MET A 271 -1.33 -7.17 10.51
CA MET A 271 -0.90 -7.98 9.37
C MET A 271 0.51 -7.57 8.92
N ALA A 272 1.27 -8.50 8.38
CA ALA A 272 2.60 -8.24 7.85
C ALA A 272 2.78 -8.92 6.49
N ALA A 273 3.36 -8.19 5.55
CA ALA A 273 3.75 -8.74 4.26
C ALA A 273 5.12 -9.41 4.36
N GLY A 274 5.24 -10.59 3.77
CA GLY A 274 6.50 -11.23 3.44
C GLY A 274 6.64 -11.31 1.93
N ILE A 275 7.76 -10.80 1.41
CA ILE A 275 7.92 -10.60 -0.02
C ILE A 275 9.23 -11.25 -0.46
N TYR A 276 9.15 -12.38 -1.14
CA TYR A 276 10.32 -13.12 -1.61
C TYR A 276 9.96 -14.28 -2.56
N ARG A 277 10.96 -14.85 -3.20
CA ARG A 277 10.92 -16.19 -3.83
C ARG A 277 11.98 -17.09 -3.20
N PRO A 278 11.65 -18.36 -2.90
CA PRO A 278 10.35 -19.03 -3.08
C PRO A 278 9.29 -18.59 -2.05
N VAL A 279 8.05 -19.02 -2.25
CA VAL A 279 6.89 -18.61 -1.41
C VAL A 279 7.04 -18.96 0.07
N ASP A 280 7.71 -20.07 0.41
CA ASP A 280 7.94 -20.47 1.79
C ASP A 280 8.88 -19.51 2.55
N ASP A 281 9.79 -18.82 1.87
CA ASP A 281 10.58 -17.75 2.47
C ASP A 281 9.74 -16.48 2.65
N ALA A 282 8.82 -16.16 1.72
CA ALA A 282 7.85 -15.09 1.93
C ALA A 282 6.99 -15.34 3.19
N VAL A 283 6.51 -16.58 3.38
CA VAL A 283 5.78 -17.00 4.60
C VAL A 283 6.62 -16.77 5.85
N ARG A 284 7.89 -17.20 5.85
CA ARG A 284 8.81 -17.03 6.99
C ARG A 284 9.01 -15.56 7.34
N ILE A 285 9.20 -14.70 6.33
CA ILE A 285 9.35 -13.26 6.49
C ILE A 285 8.09 -12.66 7.13
N ALA A 286 6.90 -12.96 6.59
CA ALA A 286 5.65 -12.42 7.09
C ALA A 286 5.40 -12.75 8.56
N PHE A 287 5.57 -14.02 8.96
CA PHE A 287 5.40 -14.43 10.34
C PHE A 287 6.49 -13.90 11.26
N THR A 288 7.75 -13.83 10.81
CA THR A 288 8.84 -13.25 11.61
C THR A 288 8.55 -11.77 11.91
N GLU A 289 8.10 -11.00 10.91
CA GLU A 289 7.73 -9.60 11.06
C GLU A 289 6.54 -9.43 12.02
N LEU A 290 5.54 -10.32 11.93
CA LEU A 290 4.37 -10.30 12.79
C LEU A 290 4.70 -10.66 14.25
N VAL A 291 5.58 -11.67 14.48
CA VAL A 291 6.11 -12.02 15.82
C VAL A 291 6.83 -10.82 16.43
N ALA A 292 7.74 -10.18 15.68
CA ALA A 292 8.47 -9.01 16.15
C ALA A 292 7.52 -7.85 16.50
N TRP A 293 6.47 -7.64 15.71
CA TRP A 293 5.48 -6.60 15.98
C TRP A 293 4.67 -6.90 17.26
N ILE A 294 4.20 -8.14 17.43
CA ILE A 294 3.47 -8.57 18.63
C ILE A 294 4.36 -8.41 19.86
N HIS A 295 5.60 -8.85 19.79
CA HIS A 295 6.56 -8.69 20.89
C HIS A 295 6.73 -7.22 21.29
N ALA A 296 7.00 -6.35 20.32
CA ALA A 296 7.29 -4.94 20.57
C ALA A 296 6.07 -4.15 21.07
N SER A 297 4.87 -4.43 20.55
CA SER A 297 3.69 -3.59 20.78
C SER A 297 2.68 -4.19 21.77
N TYR A 298 2.67 -5.50 21.95
CA TYR A 298 1.71 -6.19 22.82
C TYR A 298 2.38 -6.90 24.00
N GLY A 299 3.71 -7.00 24.00
CA GLY A 299 4.49 -7.44 25.16
C GLY A 299 4.54 -8.95 25.40
N LEU A 300 4.10 -9.76 24.45
CA LEU A 300 4.36 -11.19 24.47
C LEU A 300 5.85 -11.45 24.21
N SER A 301 6.40 -12.52 24.76
CA SER A 301 7.72 -13.02 24.31
C SER A 301 7.61 -13.42 22.83
N GLU A 302 8.72 -13.43 22.10
CA GLU A 302 8.72 -13.90 20.71
C GLU A 302 8.23 -15.35 20.60
N LEU A 303 8.60 -16.21 21.55
CA LEU A 303 8.17 -17.60 21.59
C LEU A 303 6.65 -17.73 21.84
N ASP A 304 6.09 -16.95 22.78
CA ASP A 304 4.66 -16.94 23.04
C ASP A 304 3.87 -16.37 21.85
N ALA A 305 4.39 -15.31 21.21
CA ALA A 305 3.80 -14.75 20.00
C ALA A 305 3.80 -15.78 18.87
N TYR A 306 4.91 -16.50 18.67
CA TYR A 306 5.01 -17.54 17.65
C TYR A 306 4.07 -18.70 17.93
N GLU A 307 3.99 -19.18 19.18
CA GLU A 307 3.06 -20.25 19.56
C GLU A 307 1.59 -19.83 19.39
N LEU A 308 1.25 -18.58 19.78
CA LEU A 308 -0.09 -18.05 19.57
C LEU A 308 -0.45 -17.99 18.08
N LEU A 309 0.43 -17.45 17.24
CA LEU A 309 0.24 -17.39 15.79
C LEU A 309 0.06 -18.77 15.16
N SER A 310 0.71 -19.80 15.69
CA SER A 310 0.51 -21.19 15.26
C SER A 310 -0.92 -21.70 15.48
N LYS A 311 -1.72 -21.05 16.34
CA LYS A 311 -3.11 -21.46 16.65
C LYS A 311 -4.17 -20.58 15.97
N VAL A 312 -3.88 -19.28 15.85
CA VAL A 312 -4.88 -18.28 15.40
C VAL A 312 -4.44 -17.43 14.24
N GLY A 313 -3.17 -17.53 13.83
CA GLY A 313 -2.63 -16.82 12.67
C GLY A 313 -3.28 -17.29 11.38
N LYS A 314 -3.46 -16.34 10.45
CA LYS A 314 -3.93 -16.60 9.09
C LYS A 314 -2.87 -16.19 8.10
N ILE A 315 -2.98 -16.70 6.90
CA ILE A 315 -2.07 -16.41 5.80
C ILE A 315 -2.80 -16.53 4.48
N HIS A 316 -2.52 -15.62 3.56
CA HIS A 316 -2.90 -15.81 2.17
C HIS A 316 -1.78 -15.32 1.24
N LEU A 317 -1.78 -15.84 0.03
CA LEU A 317 -0.86 -15.49 -1.04
C LEU A 317 -1.55 -14.42 -1.90
N THR A 318 -1.12 -13.18 -1.81
CA THR A 318 -1.78 -12.07 -2.51
C THR A 318 -1.30 -11.96 -3.94
N GLU A 319 -0.02 -12.27 -4.19
CA GLU A 319 0.66 -12.10 -5.46
C GLU A 319 1.62 -13.29 -5.72
N MET A 320 1.56 -13.91 -6.92
CA MET A 320 2.49 -14.99 -7.30
C MET A 320 2.92 -14.98 -8.77
N VAL A 321 2.80 -13.83 -9.44
CA VAL A 321 3.17 -13.70 -10.87
C VAL A 321 4.36 -12.77 -11.09
N ASP A 322 4.58 -11.84 -10.18
CA ASP A 322 5.66 -10.86 -10.19
C ASP A 322 7.03 -11.45 -9.81
N PRO A 323 8.13 -10.67 -9.95
CA PRO A 323 9.48 -11.15 -9.63
C PRO A 323 9.65 -11.70 -8.22
N ASN A 324 8.95 -11.15 -7.22
CA ASN A 324 8.82 -11.72 -5.88
C ASN A 324 7.35 -12.02 -5.58
N TYR A 325 7.11 -13.09 -4.84
CA TYR A 325 5.77 -13.44 -4.35
C TYR A 325 5.45 -12.66 -3.08
N VAL A 326 4.19 -12.31 -2.90
CA VAL A 326 3.72 -11.58 -1.71
C VAL A 326 2.76 -12.44 -0.91
N VAL A 327 3.08 -12.61 0.35
CA VAL A 327 2.27 -13.31 1.34
C VAL A 327 1.92 -12.35 2.45
N VAL A 328 0.66 -12.32 2.87
CA VAL A 328 0.23 -11.56 4.04
C VAL A 328 -0.15 -12.52 5.16
N ALA A 329 0.55 -12.42 6.28
CA ALA A 329 0.19 -13.09 7.54
C ALA A 329 -0.58 -12.12 8.44
N SER A 330 -1.63 -12.60 9.11
CA SER A 330 -2.47 -11.78 9.98
C SER A 330 -2.84 -12.46 11.28
N VAL A 331 -3.26 -11.63 12.26
CA VAL A 331 -3.87 -12.08 13.52
C VAL A 331 -4.93 -11.08 13.98
N GLU A 332 -6.07 -11.59 14.44
CA GLU A 332 -7.12 -10.74 15.00
C GLU A 332 -6.70 -10.20 16.38
N LYS A 333 -6.86 -8.89 16.58
CA LYS A 333 -6.50 -8.19 17.84
C LYS A 333 -7.19 -8.75 19.08
N LYS A 334 -8.36 -9.38 18.93
CA LYS A 334 -9.08 -10.03 20.06
C LYS A 334 -8.28 -11.16 20.71
N PHE A 335 -7.27 -11.73 20.03
CA PHE A 335 -6.38 -12.75 20.57
C PHE A 335 -5.12 -12.17 21.22
N LEU A 336 -4.91 -10.86 21.11
CA LEU A 336 -3.71 -10.19 21.62
C LEU A 336 -4.00 -9.52 22.97
N PRO A 337 -2.99 -9.39 23.84
CA PRO A 337 -3.10 -8.52 25.01
C PRO A 337 -3.39 -7.07 24.62
N PRO A 338 -3.78 -6.21 25.57
CA PRO A 338 -3.85 -4.77 25.32
C PRO A 338 -2.50 -4.24 24.76
N LYS A 339 -2.56 -3.33 23.80
CA LYS A 339 -1.37 -2.66 23.25
C LYS A 339 -0.67 -1.87 24.36
N LYS A 340 0.67 -1.98 24.46
CA LYS A 340 1.49 -1.26 25.45
C LYS A 340 1.56 0.25 25.18
#